data_261d4029137d54cad9bb5283e3086bfb
#
_entry.id   261d4029137d54cad9bb5283e3086bfb
#
_cell.length_a   1.000
_cell.length_b   1.000
_cell.length_c   1.000
_cell.angle_alpha   90.00
_cell.angle_beta   90.00
_cell.angle_gamma   90.00
#
_symmetry.space_group_name_H-M   'P 1'
#
loop_
_entity.id
_entity.type
_entity.pdbx_description
1 polymer ?
#
loop_
_entity_poly.entity_id
_entity_poly.type
_entity_poly.pdbx_seq_one_letter_code
_entity_poly.pdbx_strand_id
1 'polypeptide(L)'
;MKHNNLFLWLLGLTVCWLASCSEEDGRVTYPYSCPEISELQFSTTDQTPAADSLYFSVKIHDPQTPLSTLEVKLMTGETLVSSQSIRTKGTDVSIVEKGIYIPFEAGLEENQEAKVILTAINVEGSEVTQTFDFHITRPQIPEVLYLHYNGEVVEMNRSEDNPYLYLTEVSDSEEGYPMELSGK
;
A
#
# COMPACT_ATOMS: atom_id res chain seq x y z
N MET A 1 -44.04 -28.23 54.85
CA MET A 1 -43.59 -28.81 53.59
C MET A 1 -43.81 -27.84 52.42
N LYS A 2 -43.20 -26.63 52.42
CA LYS A 2 -43.36 -25.64 51.35
C LYS A 2 -42.05 -25.07 50.78
N HIS A 3 -40.91 -25.55 51.28
CA HIS A 3 -39.60 -25.04 50.86
C HIS A 3 -38.89 -25.84 49.76
N ASN A 4 -39.33 -27.09 49.47
CA ASN A 4 -38.65 -27.91 48.47
C ASN A 4 -38.96 -27.53 47.02
N ASN A 5 -40.12 -26.90 46.78
CA ASN A 5 -40.48 -26.52 45.40
C ASN A 5 -39.74 -25.29 44.89
N LEU A 6 -39.34 -24.37 45.80
CA LEU A 6 -38.59 -23.19 45.43
C LEU A 6 -37.14 -23.55 45.02
N PHE A 7 -36.55 -24.52 45.68
CA PHE A 7 -35.17 -24.97 45.38
C PHE A 7 -35.10 -25.73 44.03
N LEU A 8 -36.14 -26.50 43.70
CA LEU A 8 -36.22 -27.18 42.41
C LEU A 8 -36.42 -26.18 41.26
N TRP A 9 -37.14 -25.08 41.46
CA TRP A 9 -37.31 -24.04 40.48
C TRP A 9 -36.03 -23.22 40.25
N LEU A 10 -35.26 -22.96 41.32
CA LEU A 10 -33.99 -22.29 41.21
C LEU A 10 -32.93 -23.16 40.50
N LEU A 11 -32.92 -24.49 40.74
CA LEU A 11 -32.02 -25.41 40.07
C LEU A 11 -32.35 -25.54 38.57
N GLY A 12 -33.66 -25.53 38.22
CA GLY A 12 -34.10 -25.54 36.81
C GLY A 12 -33.69 -24.30 36.03
N LEU A 13 -33.76 -23.12 36.67
CA LEU A 13 -33.36 -21.86 36.03
C LEU A 13 -31.84 -21.76 35.77
N THR A 14 -31.04 -22.31 36.71
CA THR A 14 -29.56 -22.30 36.55
C THR A 14 -29.08 -23.25 35.45
N VAL A 15 -29.75 -24.39 35.24
CA VAL A 15 -29.40 -25.34 34.18
C VAL A 15 -29.75 -24.78 32.79
N CYS A 16 -30.84 -23.99 32.66
CA CYS A 16 -31.17 -23.35 31.39
C CYS A 16 -30.18 -22.25 30.97
N TRP A 17 -29.49 -21.63 31.94
CA TRP A 17 -28.47 -20.60 31.62
C TRP A 17 -27.14 -21.19 31.14
N LEU A 18 -26.86 -22.46 31.47
CA LEU A 18 -25.61 -23.14 31.04
C LEU A 18 -25.77 -23.84 29.68
N ALA A 19 -26.99 -23.99 29.17
CA ALA A 19 -27.23 -24.61 27.87
C ALA A 19 -27.31 -23.59 26.71
N SER A 20 -27.14 -22.28 26.97
CA SER A 20 -27.30 -21.21 25.98
C SER A 20 -25.99 -20.68 25.36
N CYS A 21 -24.91 -21.44 25.44
CA CYS A 21 -23.66 -21.08 24.80
C CYS A 21 -23.05 -22.25 24.03
N SER A 22 -23.83 -22.81 23.11
CA SER A 22 -23.27 -23.51 21.95
C SER A 22 -23.93 -22.87 20.70
N GLU A 23 -23.77 -21.56 20.50
CA GLU A 23 -23.67 -21.06 19.16
C GLU A 23 -22.40 -21.71 18.60
N GLU A 24 -22.56 -22.78 17.82
CA GLU A 24 -21.63 -23.08 16.78
C GLU A 24 -21.55 -21.78 15.96
N ASP A 25 -20.56 -20.95 16.28
CA ASP A 25 -20.14 -19.90 15.38
C ASP A 25 -19.98 -20.62 14.04
N GLY A 26 -20.80 -20.29 13.05
CA GLY A 26 -20.74 -20.87 11.71
C GLY A 26 -19.41 -20.52 11.01
N ARG A 27 -18.36 -20.55 11.77
CA ARG A 27 -16.98 -20.26 11.36
C ARG A 27 -16.49 -21.46 10.56
N VAL A 28 -16.38 -21.26 9.28
CA VAL A 28 -15.75 -22.24 8.40
C VAL A 28 -14.29 -22.32 8.82
N THR A 29 -13.87 -23.46 9.35
CA THR A 29 -12.46 -23.77 9.62
C THR A 29 -11.85 -24.37 8.37
N TYR A 30 -10.73 -23.83 7.94
CA TYR A 30 -9.97 -24.34 6.81
C TYR A 30 -8.80 -25.20 7.31
N PRO A 31 -8.38 -26.22 6.53
CA PRO A 31 -7.17 -26.95 6.82
C PRO A 31 -5.96 -26.01 6.83
N TYR A 32 -4.97 -26.33 7.66
CA TYR A 32 -3.73 -25.53 7.68
C TYR A 32 -3.01 -25.61 6.34
N SER A 33 -2.75 -24.44 5.78
CA SER A 33 -1.92 -24.27 4.58
C SER A 33 -1.20 -22.91 4.65
N CYS A 34 -0.17 -22.76 3.84
CA CYS A 34 0.54 -21.49 3.71
C CYS A 34 0.40 -20.97 2.28
N PRO A 35 0.21 -19.66 2.11
CA PRO A 35 0.27 -19.04 0.79
C PRO A 35 1.63 -19.23 0.12
N GLU A 36 1.63 -19.22 -1.21
CA GLU A 36 2.84 -19.18 -2.05
C GLU A 36 2.77 -17.97 -2.95
N ILE A 37 3.86 -17.21 -3.04
CA ILE A 37 4.02 -16.10 -3.98
C ILE A 37 4.83 -16.58 -5.18
N SER A 38 4.31 -16.38 -6.37
CA SER A 38 4.95 -16.76 -7.63
C SER A 38 4.81 -15.66 -8.68
N GLU A 39 5.57 -15.78 -9.76
CA GLU A 39 5.54 -14.84 -10.89
C GLU A 39 5.61 -13.36 -10.46
N LEU A 40 6.41 -13.06 -9.43
CA LEU A 40 6.62 -11.69 -8.99
C LEU A 40 7.50 -10.95 -10.00
N GLN A 41 6.98 -9.86 -10.55
CA GLN A 41 7.65 -9.00 -11.51
C GLN A 41 7.47 -7.54 -11.11
N PHE A 42 8.52 -6.73 -11.28
CA PHE A 42 8.49 -5.30 -11.08
C PHE A 42 8.74 -4.56 -12.40
N SER A 43 8.25 -3.32 -12.51
CA SER A 43 8.46 -2.44 -13.67
C SER A 43 9.92 -2.03 -13.87
N THR A 44 10.74 -2.20 -12.84
CA THR A 44 12.20 -1.99 -12.89
C THR A 44 12.93 -3.16 -12.24
N THR A 45 14.20 -3.31 -12.57
CA THR A 45 15.09 -4.30 -11.94
C THR A 45 16.07 -3.68 -10.95
N ASP A 46 16.25 -2.35 -10.96
CA ASP A 46 17.32 -1.71 -10.22
C ASP A 46 16.94 -0.33 -9.65
N GLN A 47 16.33 0.55 -10.43
CA GLN A 47 16.12 1.94 -10.03
C GLN A 47 14.73 2.45 -10.37
N THR A 48 14.18 3.30 -9.48
CA THR A 48 12.93 4.04 -9.70
C THR A 48 13.07 5.45 -9.12
N PRO A 49 12.67 6.51 -9.85
CA PRO A 49 12.72 7.86 -9.32
C PRO A 49 11.69 8.06 -8.20
N ALA A 50 12.01 8.91 -7.24
CA ALA A 50 11.02 9.42 -6.28
C ALA A 50 9.96 10.27 -7.00
N ALA A 51 8.83 10.51 -6.35
CA ALA A 51 7.62 11.13 -6.89
C ALA A 51 7.00 10.36 -8.07
N ASP A 52 7.31 9.06 -8.20
CA ASP A 52 6.76 8.14 -9.18
C ASP A 52 6.23 6.88 -8.51
N SER A 53 5.73 5.94 -9.28
CA SER A 53 5.21 4.66 -8.79
C SER A 53 6.01 3.49 -9.33
N LEU A 54 6.42 2.61 -8.41
CA LEU A 54 6.95 1.30 -8.76
C LEU A 54 5.78 0.35 -8.97
N TYR A 55 5.62 -0.20 -10.16
CA TYR A 55 4.56 -1.14 -10.47
C TYR A 55 5.04 -2.58 -10.29
N PHE A 56 4.15 -3.44 -9.81
CA PHE A 56 4.40 -4.86 -9.69
C PHE A 56 3.23 -5.71 -10.16
N SER A 57 3.54 -6.92 -10.57
CA SER A 57 2.57 -7.99 -10.86
C SER A 57 2.97 -9.24 -10.09
N VAL A 58 2.00 -9.97 -9.57
CA VAL A 58 2.26 -11.13 -8.71
C VAL A 58 1.11 -12.13 -8.80
N LYS A 59 1.42 -13.42 -8.74
CA LYS A 59 0.45 -14.48 -8.49
C LYS A 59 0.64 -15.04 -7.08
N ILE A 60 -0.47 -15.27 -6.40
CA ILE A 60 -0.52 -15.82 -5.06
C ILE A 60 -1.47 -17.01 -5.09
N HIS A 61 -1.03 -18.12 -4.57
CA HIS A 61 -1.79 -19.35 -4.46
C HIS A 61 -1.75 -19.89 -3.02
N ASP A 62 -2.88 -20.37 -2.51
CA ASP A 62 -2.93 -21.17 -1.30
C ASP A 62 -3.72 -22.47 -1.61
N PRO A 63 -3.15 -23.65 -1.37
CA PRO A 63 -3.76 -24.89 -1.84
C PRO A 63 -5.10 -25.24 -1.18
N GLN A 64 -5.41 -24.70 0.01
CA GLN A 64 -6.57 -25.12 0.78
C GLN A 64 -7.33 -23.96 1.44
N THR A 65 -6.66 -22.86 1.75
CA THR A 65 -7.22 -21.78 2.54
C THR A 65 -7.36 -20.51 1.71
N PRO A 66 -8.53 -19.86 1.68
CA PRO A 66 -8.70 -18.61 0.95
C PRO A 66 -7.72 -17.52 1.41
N LEU A 67 -7.18 -16.80 0.46
CA LEU A 67 -6.37 -15.62 0.70
C LEU A 67 -7.25 -14.48 1.25
N SER A 68 -6.70 -13.70 2.14
CA SER A 68 -7.34 -12.57 2.81
C SER A 68 -6.79 -11.23 2.32
N THR A 69 -5.46 -11.11 2.36
CA THR A 69 -4.80 -9.82 2.15
C THR A 69 -3.41 -10.00 1.55
N LEU A 70 -3.02 -9.08 0.67
CA LEU A 70 -1.63 -8.81 0.33
C LEU A 70 -1.24 -7.47 0.94
N GLU A 71 -0.30 -7.49 1.89
CA GLU A 71 0.35 -6.27 2.39
C GLU A 71 1.58 -5.96 1.56
N VAL A 72 1.74 -4.69 1.20
CA VAL A 72 2.90 -4.17 0.46
C VAL A 72 3.49 -3.02 1.24
N LYS A 73 4.76 -3.12 1.59
CA LYS A 73 5.50 -2.09 2.34
C LYS A 73 6.73 -1.66 1.57
N LEU A 74 6.92 -0.35 1.43
CA LEU A 74 8.13 0.26 0.92
C LEU A 74 8.97 0.76 2.10
N MET A 75 10.21 0.32 2.17
CA MET A 75 11.15 0.66 3.24
C MET A 75 12.41 1.30 2.68
N THR A 76 12.98 2.26 3.40
CA THR A 76 14.36 2.73 3.22
C THR A 76 15.12 2.47 4.54
N GLY A 77 16.08 1.54 4.50
CA GLY A 77 16.66 1.02 5.73
C GLY A 77 15.59 0.39 6.63
N GLU A 78 15.43 0.93 7.85
CA GLU A 78 14.40 0.51 8.82
C GLU A 78 13.15 1.40 8.79
N THR A 79 13.13 2.46 7.98
CA THR A 79 12.02 3.42 7.93
C THR A 79 10.96 2.96 6.96
N LEU A 80 9.69 2.90 7.41
CA LEU A 80 8.54 2.68 6.56
C LEU A 80 8.23 3.98 5.78
N VAL A 81 8.34 3.92 4.46
CA VAL A 81 8.10 5.05 3.56
C VAL A 81 6.65 5.08 3.07
N SER A 82 6.15 3.92 2.66
CA SER A 82 4.78 3.77 2.14
C SER A 82 4.26 2.37 2.42
N SER A 83 2.95 2.24 2.58
CA SER A 83 2.32 0.93 2.73
C SER A 83 0.93 0.92 2.12
N GLN A 84 0.53 -0.23 1.62
CA GLN A 84 -0.84 -0.49 1.18
C GLN A 84 -1.25 -1.92 1.52
N SER A 85 -2.56 -2.10 1.72
CA SER A 85 -3.17 -3.39 1.98
C SER A 85 -4.20 -3.66 0.89
N ILE A 86 -4.05 -4.77 0.18
CA ILE A 86 -4.90 -5.17 -0.94
C ILE A 86 -5.72 -6.37 -0.47
N ARG A 87 -7.03 -6.20 -0.39
CA ARG A 87 -7.93 -7.32 -0.07
C ARG A 87 -7.99 -8.30 -1.22
N THR A 88 -7.82 -9.57 -0.90
CA THR A 88 -7.86 -10.70 -1.84
C THR A 88 -9.02 -11.64 -1.51
N LYS A 89 -9.39 -12.50 -2.45
CA LYS A 89 -10.45 -13.50 -2.25
C LYS A 89 -10.12 -14.76 -3.06
N GLY A 90 -10.48 -15.92 -2.49
CA GLY A 90 -10.24 -17.21 -3.13
C GLY A 90 -8.83 -17.72 -2.87
N THR A 91 -8.52 -18.86 -3.43
CA THR A 91 -7.24 -19.56 -3.26
C THR A 91 -6.20 -19.18 -4.31
N ASP A 92 -6.62 -18.60 -5.44
CA ASP A 92 -5.78 -18.15 -6.53
C ASP A 92 -6.06 -16.67 -6.81
N VAL A 93 -5.04 -15.85 -6.70
CA VAL A 93 -5.12 -14.41 -6.92
C VAL A 93 -4.01 -13.95 -7.85
N SER A 94 -4.40 -13.21 -8.89
CA SER A 94 -3.47 -12.52 -9.78
C SER A 94 -3.66 -11.02 -9.63
N ILE A 95 -2.59 -10.32 -9.31
CA ILE A 95 -2.53 -8.86 -9.23
C ILE A 95 -1.62 -8.40 -10.36
N VAL A 96 -2.12 -7.49 -11.19
CA VAL A 96 -1.43 -7.02 -12.39
C VAL A 96 -1.24 -5.50 -12.30
N GLU A 97 -0.03 -5.05 -12.59
CA GLU A 97 0.35 -3.63 -12.69
C GLU A 97 -0.14 -2.77 -11.51
N LYS A 98 0.03 -3.27 -10.29
CA LYS A 98 -0.31 -2.52 -9.09
C LYS A 98 0.85 -1.59 -8.70
N GLY A 99 0.58 -0.29 -8.63
CA GLY A 99 1.57 0.72 -8.23
C GLY A 99 1.71 0.84 -6.71
N ILE A 100 2.95 1.02 -6.26
CA ILE A 100 3.28 1.56 -4.94
C ILE A 100 3.96 2.90 -5.14
N TYR A 101 3.37 3.97 -4.58
CA TYR A 101 3.89 5.32 -4.72
C TYR A 101 5.16 5.52 -3.88
N ILE A 102 6.17 6.12 -4.48
CA ILE A 102 7.43 6.51 -3.85
C ILE A 102 7.36 8.01 -3.59
N PRO A 103 7.23 8.47 -2.33
CA PRO A 103 7.16 9.88 -2.01
C PRO A 103 8.41 10.64 -2.45
N PHE A 104 8.25 11.94 -2.73
CA PHE A 104 9.35 12.83 -3.11
C PHE A 104 10.50 12.81 -2.10
N GLU A 105 10.15 12.80 -0.83
CA GLU A 105 11.12 12.85 0.29
C GLU A 105 12.02 11.62 0.33
N ALA A 106 11.60 10.50 -0.23
CA ALA A 106 12.41 9.28 -0.31
C ALA A 106 13.56 9.37 -1.31
N GLY A 107 13.56 10.36 -2.21
CA GLY A 107 14.59 10.57 -3.23
C GLY A 107 15.48 11.79 -2.98
N LEU A 108 15.52 12.32 -1.76
CA LEU A 108 16.39 13.47 -1.43
C LEU A 108 17.87 13.09 -1.44
N GLU A 109 18.19 11.85 -1.10
CA GLU A 109 19.53 11.29 -1.24
C GLU A 109 19.66 10.59 -2.60
N GLU A 110 20.86 10.67 -3.18
CA GLU A 110 21.11 10.03 -4.47
C GLU A 110 21.33 8.52 -4.29
N ASN A 111 20.62 7.70 -5.07
CA ASN A 111 20.70 6.24 -5.04
C ASN A 111 20.42 5.64 -3.66
N GLN A 112 19.34 6.07 -3.03
CA GLN A 112 18.94 5.54 -1.74
C GLN A 112 18.53 4.07 -1.85
N GLU A 113 19.13 3.19 -1.05
CA GLU A 113 18.75 1.79 -0.95
C GLU A 113 17.33 1.67 -0.39
N ALA A 114 16.50 0.92 -1.08
CA ALA A 114 15.13 0.67 -0.73
C ALA A 114 14.73 -0.79 -0.95
N LYS A 115 13.67 -1.21 -0.28
CA LYS A 115 13.09 -2.54 -0.47
C LYS A 115 11.57 -2.50 -0.43
N VAL A 116 10.96 -3.29 -1.29
CA VAL A 116 9.54 -3.62 -1.21
C VAL A 116 9.37 -4.98 -0.54
N ILE A 117 8.51 -5.04 0.47
CA ILE A 117 8.16 -6.26 1.19
C ILE A 117 6.71 -6.58 0.87
N LEU A 118 6.46 -7.74 0.26
CA LEU A 118 5.14 -8.26 -0.02
C LEU A 118 4.85 -9.39 0.97
N THR A 119 3.74 -9.30 1.71
CA THR A 119 3.30 -10.34 2.64
C THR A 119 1.90 -10.78 2.26
N ALA A 120 1.78 -12.01 1.77
CA ALA A 120 0.48 -12.63 1.47
C ALA A 120 -0.03 -13.37 2.71
N ILE A 121 -1.29 -13.12 3.08
CA ILE A 121 -1.91 -13.64 4.30
C ILE A 121 -3.22 -14.33 3.92
N ASN A 122 -3.46 -15.53 4.44
CA ASN A 122 -4.73 -16.24 4.27
C ASN A 122 -5.72 -15.92 5.42
N VAL A 123 -6.95 -16.43 5.35
CA VAL A 123 -8.00 -16.16 6.35
C VAL A 123 -7.73 -16.78 7.71
N GLU A 124 -6.84 -17.76 7.81
CA GLU A 124 -6.41 -18.39 9.07
C GLU A 124 -5.16 -17.71 9.66
N GLY A 125 -4.62 -16.67 8.98
CA GLY A 125 -3.48 -15.90 9.44
C GLY A 125 -2.12 -16.49 9.10
N SER A 126 -2.05 -17.57 8.29
CA SER A 126 -0.76 -18.03 7.76
C SER A 126 -0.26 -17.04 6.70
N GLU A 127 1.05 -16.79 6.69
CA GLU A 127 1.64 -15.77 5.83
C GLU A 127 2.92 -16.26 5.15
N VAL A 128 3.22 -15.63 4.01
CA VAL A 128 4.50 -15.73 3.31
C VAL A 128 4.95 -14.35 2.90
N THR A 129 6.26 -14.12 2.98
CA THR A 129 6.85 -12.82 2.64
C THR A 129 7.90 -12.97 1.55
N GLN A 130 7.88 -12.05 0.59
CA GLN A 130 8.97 -11.86 -0.39
C GLN A 130 9.45 -10.40 -0.36
N THR A 131 10.74 -10.22 -0.62
CA THR A 131 11.39 -8.91 -0.63
C THR A 131 12.04 -8.67 -1.99
N PHE A 132 11.93 -7.42 -2.46
CA PHE A 132 12.60 -6.93 -3.65
C PHE A 132 13.40 -5.68 -3.30
N ASP A 133 14.72 -5.73 -3.53
CA ASP A 133 15.64 -4.63 -3.26
C ASP A 133 15.87 -3.81 -4.54
N PHE A 134 15.91 -2.49 -4.41
CA PHE A 134 16.16 -1.55 -5.51
C PHE A 134 16.69 -0.23 -4.97
N HIS A 135 16.97 0.74 -5.87
CA HIS A 135 17.41 2.07 -5.47
C HIS A 135 16.36 3.13 -5.85
N ILE A 136 16.14 4.06 -4.95
CA ILE A 136 15.35 5.26 -5.22
C ILE A 136 16.32 6.34 -5.70
N THR A 137 16.06 6.85 -6.90
CA THR A 137 16.82 7.98 -7.45
C THR A 137 16.09 9.30 -7.20
N ARG A 138 16.77 10.40 -7.43
CA ARG A 138 16.15 11.72 -7.36
C ARG A 138 14.93 11.79 -8.30
N PRO A 139 13.89 12.55 -7.94
CA PRO A 139 12.74 12.73 -8.80
C PRO A 139 13.16 13.37 -10.11
N GLN A 140 12.57 12.91 -11.21
CA GLN A 140 12.76 13.53 -12.51
C GLN A 140 12.01 14.86 -12.55
N ILE A 141 12.75 15.94 -12.59
CA ILE A 141 12.20 17.29 -12.69
C ILE A 141 12.21 17.66 -14.18
N PRO A 142 11.05 17.90 -14.80
CA PRO A 142 11.01 18.25 -16.22
C PRO A 142 11.78 19.55 -16.50
N GLU A 143 12.33 19.70 -17.69
CA GLU A 143 13.01 20.93 -18.09
C GLU A 143 12.02 22.04 -18.44
N VAL A 144 10.83 21.65 -18.86
CA VAL A 144 9.76 22.57 -19.28
C VAL A 144 8.46 22.19 -18.61
N LEU A 145 7.75 23.18 -18.05
CA LEU A 145 6.38 23.06 -17.59
C LEU A 145 5.46 23.89 -18.46
N TYR A 146 4.23 23.41 -18.66
CA TYR A 146 3.19 24.14 -19.38
C TYR A 146 2.08 24.53 -18.41
N LEU A 147 1.91 25.85 -18.22
CA LEU A 147 0.83 26.40 -17.40
C LEU A 147 -0.35 26.77 -18.31
N HIS A 148 -1.52 26.14 -18.05
CA HIS A 148 -2.76 26.51 -18.71
C HIS A 148 -3.51 27.53 -17.84
N TYR A 149 -3.60 28.77 -18.34
CA TYR A 149 -4.26 29.86 -17.64
C TYR A 149 -5.16 30.64 -18.59
N ASN A 150 -6.43 30.81 -18.24
CA ASN A 150 -7.44 31.58 -19.05
C ASN A 150 -7.53 31.18 -20.56
N GLY A 151 -7.25 29.90 -20.87
CA GLY A 151 -7.26 29.40 -22.25
C GLY A 151 -5.96 29.61 -23.01
N GLU A 152 -4.96 30.19 -22.38
CA GLU A 152 -3.61 30.33 -22.92
C GLU A 152 -2.70 29.26 -22.30
N VAL A 153 -1.66 28.88 -23.04
CA VAL A 153 -0.60 27.98 -22.60
C VAL A 153 0.67 28.78 -22.47
N VAL A 154 1.18 28.86 -21.23
CA VAL A 154 2.45 29.54 -20.96
C VAL A 154 3.52 28.48 -20.75
N GLU A 155 4.58 28.51 -21.52
CA GLU A 155 5.75 27.68 -21.38
C GLU A 155 6.68 28.29 -20.32
N MET A 156 7.10 27.44 -19.35
CA MET A 156 8.01 27.83 -18.28
C MET A 156 9.24 26.93 -18.32
N ASN A 157 10.41 27.52 -18.51
CA ASN A 157 11.67 26.80 -18.55
C ASN A 157 12.30 26.72 -17.17
N ARG A 158 12.90 25.57 -16.83
CA ARG A 158 13.62 25.36 -15.59
C ARG A 158 14.85 26.28 -15.53
N SER A 159 15.05 26.94 -14.39
CA SER A 159 16.25 27.74 -14.14
C SER A 159 17.50 26.88 -14.07
N GLU A 160 18.60 27.35 -14.69
CA GLU A 160 19.91 26.69 -14.62
C GLU A 160 20.50 26.68 -13.19
N ASP A 161 20.19 27.74 -12.42
CA ASP A 161 20.74 27.94 -11.06
C ASP A 161 19.91 27.23 -9.99
N ASN A 162 18.62 26.99 -10.23
CA ASN A 162 17.72 26.37 -9.27
C ASN A 162 16.75 25.39 -9.97
N PRO A 163 16.94 24.07 -9.79
CA PRO A 163 16.13 23.06 -10.49
C PRO A 163 14.65 23.02 -10.06
N TYR A 164 14.28 23.74 -9.00
CA TYR A 164 12.89 23.85 -8.53
C TYR A 164 12.22 25.17 -8.93
N LEU A 165 12.92 26.03 -9.68
CA LEU A 165 12.41 27.30 -10.16
C LEU A 165 12.17 27.23 -11.67
N TYR A 166 10.97 27.61 -12.10
CA TYR A 166 10.61 27.74 -13.52
C TYR A 166 10.35 29.19 -13.84
N LEU A 167 10.91 29.63 -14.93
CA LEU A 167 10.83 31.01 -15.42
C LEU A 167 10.08 31.03 -16.74
N THR A 168 9.22 32.03 -16.90
CA THR A 168 8.64 32.37 -18.22
C THR A 168 9.53 33.39 -18.90
N GLU A 169 9.72 33.28 -20.20
CA GLU A 169 10.24 34.40 -20.99
C GLU A 169 9.17 35.48 -21.06
N VAL A 170 9.31 36.48 -20.20
CA VAL A 170 8.45 37.67 -20.27
C VAL A 170 9.05 38.59 -21.32
N SER A 171 8.37 38.76 -22.47
CA SER A 171 8.72 39.74 -23.44
C SER A 171 8.61 41.15 -22.86
N ASP A 172 9.72 41.83 -22.68
CA ASP A 172 9.93 43.28 -22.53
C ASP A 172 8.97 44.13 -21.67
N SER A 173 8.25 43.56 -20.69
CA SER A 173 7.57 44.36 -19.68
C SER A 173 8.28 44.21 -18.34
N GLU A 174 8.63 45.32 -17.73
CA GLU A 174 9.44 45.46 -16.51
C GLU A 174 8.79 44.88 -15.21
N GLU A 175 7.78 44.03 -15.32
CA GLU A 175 7.07 43.42 -14.18
C GLU A 175 7.01 41.89 -14.32
N GLY A 176 8.14 41.23 -14.08
CA GLY A 176 8.16 39.77 -13.88
C GLY A 176 7.73 39.48 -12.46
N TYR A 177 6.63 38.73 -12.28
CA TYR A 177 6.29 38.14 -10.98
C TYR A 177 6.89 36.73 -10.88
N PRO A 178 7.79 36.48 -9.92
CA PRO A 178 8.21 35.13 -9.65
C PRO A 178 7.01 34.34 -9.08
N MET A 179 6.58 33.30 -9.76
CA MET A 179 5.61 32.35 -9.21
C MET A 179 6.36 31.25 -8.48
N GLU A 180 6.24 31.20 -7.15
CA GLU A 180 6.60 30.03 -6.38
C GLU A 180 5.46 28.99 -6.51
N LEU A 181 5.75 27.84 -7.10
CA LEU A 181 4.87 26.69 -7.03
C LEU A 181 5.08 26.01 -5.67
N SER A 182 4.30 26.42 -4.67
CA SER A 182 4.21 25.66 -3.42
C SER A 182 3.25 24.50 -3.63
N GLY A 183 3.79 23.30 -3.90
CA GLY A 183 3.05 22.06 -3.84
C GLY A 183 2.64 21.78 -2.38
N LYS A 184 1.33 21.59 -2.14
CA LYS A 184 0.81 20.92 -0.95
C LYS A 184 0.54 19.47 -1.26
#